data_89aff049b73829caa8f9524c0ba78877
#
_entry.id   89aff049b73829caa8f9524c0ba78877
#
_cell.length_a   1.000
_cell.length_b   1.000
_cell.length_c   1.000
_cell.angle_alpha   90.00
_cell.angle_beta   90.00
_cell.angle_gamma   90.00
#
_symmetry.space_group_name_H-M   'P 1'
#
loop_
_entity.id
_entity.type
_entity.pdbx_description
1 polymer ?
#
loop_
_entity_poly.entity_id
_entity_poly.type
_entity_poly.pdbx_seq_one_letter_code
_entity_poly.pdbx_strand_id
1 'polypeptide(L)'
;MKTVTVLGAGLAGSECAWQLAKRGIDVKLIEMKPVKMTPAHTSPNFAELVCSNSLRSDELTNAVGLLKAEMRAMGSLIMESADANKVAAGGALAVDREGFSKYITDKLKSLQNVEVVSAEATEIPEGEVVIATGPLSSDAIAEKIAALCPDSDLHFYDAVAPIVTLESVDMDSAFFASRYDKGTADYVNCPMDKDEYLAFVEELVHAKEAEVHGFDDGGVFEGCMPVEVMARRGVDTLRYGPLKPVGLIDPRTGRENYAVVQLRRDNADGTIYNIVGFQTHLTWGEQKRVFSMIPALRNAEFVRYGVMHRNTYLNSPKLLDRYYRLRTDGRISFAGQMTGVEGYVESAASGMLVGIETAARVLGMEPVDFPQETAIGALSLYVSGGSVGDFQPMNVNFGIISPLGYRVKGKRNKNAEISKRSLEIIESLKAKEVFHCEDNH
;
A
#
# COMPACT_ATOMS: atom_id res chain seq x y z
N MET A 1 3.37 34.42 0.29
CA MET A 1 2.75 33.17 0.80
C MET A 1 3.87 32.21 1.17
N LYS A 2 3.66 31.31 2.14
CA LYS A 2 4.71 30.35 2.51
C LYS A 2 4.57 29.13 1.58
N THR A 3 5.65 28.76 0.91
CA THR A 3 5.70 27.58 0.03
C THR A 3 6.18 26.36 0.81
N VAL A 4 5.52 25.22 0.63
CA VAL A 4 5.96 23.91 1.15
C VAL A 4 6.49 23.08 0.00
N THR A 5 7.70 22.55 0.16
CA THR A 5 8.28 21.62 -0.83
C THR A 5 7.94 20.18 -0.45
N VAL A 6 7.34 19.43 -1.37
CA VAL A 6 7.06 17.99 -1.23
C VAL A 6 7.97 17.22 -2.18
N LEU A 7 8.80 16.33 -1.64
CA LEU A 7 9.70 15.47 -2.40
C LEU A 7 9.05 14.10 -2.63
N GLY A 8 8.80 13.77 -3.90
CA GLY A 8 8.14 12.55 -4.34
C GLY A 8 6.62 12.72 -4.51
N ALA A 9 6.09 12.30 -5.66
CA ALA A 9 4.67 12.27 -5.97
C ALA A 9 4.10 10.83 -5.98
N GLY A 10 4.55 9.99 -5.04
CA GLY A 10 3.92 8.73 -4.71
C GLY A 10 2.58 8.93 -3.99
N LEU A 11 1.99 7.87 -3.43
CA LEU A 11 0.71 7.95 -2.70
C LEU A 11 0.73 8.98 -1.57
N ALA A 12 1.78 8.95 -0.74
CA ALA A 12 1.90 9.87 0.39
C ALA A 12 2.15 11.32 -0.05
N GLY A 13 3.07 11.54 -0.99
CA GLY A 13 3.39 12.90 -1.45
C GLY A 13 2.25 13.53 -2.25
N SER A 14 1.54 12.76 -3.06
CA SER A 14 0.35 13.24 -3.79
C SER A 14 -0.78 13.62 -2.84
N GLU A 15 -1.04 12.80 -1.82
CA GLU A 15 -2.04 13.10 -0.81
C GLU A 15 -1.64 14.33 0.03
N CYS A 16 -0.36 14.42 0.44
CA CYS A 16 0.17 15.57 1.16
C CYS A 16 0.04 16.88 0.36
N ALA A 17 0.47 16.87 -0.91
CA ALA A 17 0.36 18.01 -1.81
C ALA A 17 -1.09 18.49 -1.97
N TRP A 18 -2.02 17.53 -2.12
CA TRP A 18 -3.47 17.82 -2.17
C TRP A 18 -3.97 18.49 -0.90
N GLN A 19 -3.62 17.93 0.27
CA GLN A 19 -4.08 18.46 1.56
C GLN A 19 -3.52 19.86 1.84
N LEU A 20 -2.29 20.16 1.41
CA LEU A 20 -1.68 21.49 1.48
C LEU A 20 -2.37 22.48 0.53
N ALA A 21 -2.47 22.09 -0.74
CA ALA A 21 -3.05 22.95 -1.78
C ALA A 21 -4.51 23.33 -1.50
N LYS A 22 -5.31 22.35 -1.05
CA LYS A 22 -6.70 22.54 -0.64
C LYS A 22 -6.87 23.57 0.49
N ARG A 23 -5.81 23.82 1.27
CA ARG A 23 -5.77 24.82 2.35
C ARG A 23 -5.09 26.11 1.96
N GLY A 24 -4.97 26.38 0.65
CA GLY A 24 -4.39 27.61 0.11
C GLY A 24 -2.88 27.76 0.32
N ILE A 25 -2.17 26.66 0.58
CA ILE A 25 -0.70 26.66 0.64
C ILE A 25 -0.13 26.47 -0.76
N ASP A 26 0.87 27.27 -1.12
CA ASP A 26 1.64 27.04 -2.34
C ASP A 26 2.52 25.80 -2.17
N VAL A 27 2.44 24.86 -3.11
CA VAL A 27 3.17 23.59 -3.06
C VAL A 27 4.14 23.50 -4.22
N LYS A 28 5.41 23.20 -3.91
CA LYS A 28 6.39 22.77 -4.91
C LYS A 28 6.54 21.26 -4.82
N LEU A 29 5.93 20.53 -5.76
CA LEU A 29 5.97 19.07 -5.83
C LEU A 29 7.08 18.61 -6.77
N ILE A 30 8.14 18.01 -6.22
CA ILE A 30 9.30 17.52 -6.97
C ILE A 30 9.18 16.00 -7.15
N GLU A 31 9.06 15.55 -8.39
CA GLU A 31 8.96 14.14 -8.76
C GLU A 31 10.01 13.78 -9.80
N MET A 32 10.77 12.71 -9.55
CA MET A 32 11.84 12.31 -10.46
C MET A 32 11.35 11.70 -11.79
N LYS A 33 10.13 11.13 -11.80
CA LYS A 33 9.51 10.62 -13.03
C LYS A 33 9.01 11.78 -13.92
N PRO A 34 9.10 11.69 -15.22
CA PRO A 34 9.66 10.59 -16.02
C PRO A 34 11.19 10.71 -16.26
N VAL A 35 11.86 11.72 -15.70
CA VAL A 35 13.30 11.97 -15.94
C VAL A 35 14.15 10.80 -15.46
N LYS A 36 13.80 10.25 -14.28
CA LYS A 36 14.46 9.07 -13.72
C LYS A 36 13.37 8.10 -13.21
N MET A 37 13.40 6.89 -13.74
CA MET A 37 12.49 5.81 -13.32
C MET A 37 13.17 4.92 -12.27
N THR A 38 12.38 4.35 -11.35
CA THR A 38 12.86 3.27 -10.47
C THR A 38 12.67 1.92 -11.15
N PRO A 39 13.33 0.84 -10.70
CA PRO A 39 13.11 -0.49 -11.23
C PRO A 39 11.66 -0.99 -11.13
N ALA A 40 10.86 -0.46 -10.19
CA ALA A 40 9.47 -0.87 -9.98
C ALA A 40 8.44 -0.06 -10.78
N HIS A 41 8.76 1.20 -11.10
CA HIS A 41 7.83 2.09 -11.78
C HIS A 41 7.93 1.97 -13.30
N THR A 42 6.79 1.96 -13.95
CA THR A 42 6.67 1.86 -15.41
C THR A 42 5.88 3.02 -16.03
N SER A 43 5.11 3.74 -15.21
CA SER A 43 4.27 4.87 -15.62
C SER A 43 4.90 6.21 -15.20
N PRO A 44 4.78 7.27 -16.03
CA PRO A 44 5.17 8.62 -15.64
C PRO A 44 4.19 9.27 -14.64
N ASN A 45 3.04 8.64 -14.42
CA ASN A 45 1.98 9.18 -13.56
C ASN A 45 2.36 9.12 -12.07
N PHE A 46 1.72 9.99 -11.29
CA PHE A 46 1.86 10.02 -9.83
C PHE A 46 1.11 8.85 -9.18
N ALA A 47 1.45 8.52 -7.94
CA ALA A 47 0.80 7.49 -7.15
C ALA A 47 0.61 6.14 -7.87
N GLU A 48 1.59 5.72 -8.68
CA GLU A 48 1.56 4.43 -9.37
C GLU A 48 1.54 3.28 -8.34
N LEU A 49 0.59 2.35 -8.51
CA LEU A 49 0.50 1.15 -7.68
C LEU A 49 1.39 0.05 -8.24
N VAL A 50 2.56 -0.17 -7.65
CA VAL A 50 3.61 -1.02 -8.23
C VAL A 50 3.42 -2.51 -7.97
N CYS A 51 2.98 -2.94 -6.78
CA CYS A 51 2.90 -4.36 -6.42
C CYS A 51 1.51 -4.99 -6.63
N SER A 52 0.43 -4.23 -6.44
CA SER A 52 -0.95 -4.70 -6.49
C SER A 52 -1.87 -3.55 -6.84
N ASN A 53 -3.00 -3.84 -7.50
CA ASN A 53 -4.06 -2.86 -7.71
C ASN A 53 -5.11 -2.85 -6.60
N SER A 54 -4.90 -3.59 -5.52
CA SER A 54 -5.83 -3.69 -4.40
C SER A 54 -5.44 -2.76 -3.26
N LEU A 55 -6.41 -2.01 -2.79
CA LEU A 55 -6.37 -1.25 -1.55
C LEU A 55 -6.99 -2.06 -0.38
N ARG A 56 -7.03 -3.38 -0.51
CA ARG A 56 -7.56 -4.34 0.49
C ARG A 56 -9.05 -4.14 0.80
N SER A 57 -9.54 -4.73 1.90
CA SER A 57 -10.96 -4.72 2.28
C SER A 57 -11.52 -3.31 2.45
N ASP A 58 -12.74 -3.06 1.96
CA ASP A 58 -13.48 -1.80 2.12
C ASP A 58 -14.53 -1.87 3.27
N GLU A 59 -14.64 -3.02 3.95
CA GLU A 59 -15.58 -3.19 5.07
C GLU A 59 -15.08 -2.45 6.33
N LEU A 60 -15.96 -1.71 7.01
CA LEU A 60 -15.68 -1.01 8.27
C LEU A 60 -15.29 -1.96 9.43
N THR A 61 -15.60 -3.23 9.34
CA THR A 61 -15.19 -4.25 10.31
C THR A 61 -13.74 -4.71 10.14
N ASN A 62 -13.03 -4.17 9.13
CA ASN A 62 -11.60 -4.29 8.92
C ASN A 62 -10.91 -2.94 9.16
N ALA A 63 -9.77 -2.93 9.84
CA ALA A 63 -9.11 -1.68 10.20
C ALA A 63 -8.70 -0.84 8.98
N VAL A 64 -8.29 -1.47 7.87
CA VAL A 64 -7.98 -0.75 6.63
C VAL A 64 -9.24 -0.17 5.96
N GLY A 65 -10.40 -0.79 6.12
CA GLY A 65 -11.68 -0.22 5.68
C GLY A 65 -12.06 1.00 6.50
N LEU A 66 -11.85 0.93 7.83
CA LEU A 66 -12.00 2.08 8.71
C LEU A 66 -11.06 3.23 8.30
N LEU A 67 -9.76 2.96 8.11
CA LEU A 67 -8.79 3.98 7.71
C LEU A 67 -9.21 4.68 6.41
N LYS A 68 -9.70 3.92 5.40
CA LYS A 68 -10.23 4.49 4.16
C LYS A 68 -11.46 5.38 4.40
N ALA A 69 -12.35 4.97 5.30
CA ALA A 69 -13.53 5.77 5.64
C ALA A 69 -13.13 7.08 6.34
N GLU A 70 -12.15 7.06 7.24
CA GLU A 70 -11.57 8.26 7.86
C GLU A 70 -10.99 9.20 6.79
N MET A 71 -10.19 8.66 5.86
CA MET A 71 -9.60 9.44 4.76
C MET A 71 -10.69 10.06 3.85
N ARG A 72 -11.73 9.29 3.48
CA ARG A 72 -12.87 9.82 2.70
C ARG A 72 -13.55 10.97 3.41
N ALA A 73 -13.81 10.83 4.72
CA ALA A 73 -14.44 11.87 5.52
C ALA A 73 -13.62 13.17 5.54
N MET A 74 -12.30 13.09 5.42
CA MET A 74 -11.39 14.24 5.39
C MET A 74 -11.06 14.73 3.97
N GLY A 75 -11.67 14.18 2.94
CA GLY A 75 -11.51 14.62 1.55
C GLY A 75 -10.17 14.22 0.92
N SER A 76 -9.81 12.93 1.03
CA SER A 76 -8.62 12.34 0.41
C SER A 76 -8.71 12.28 -1.11
N LEU A 77 -7.69 12.79 -1.80
CA LEU A 77 -7.53 12.64 -3.25
C LEU A 77 -7.32 11.17 -3.65
N ILE A 78 -6.54 10.45 -2.86
CA ILE A 78 -6.26 9.02 -3.11
C ILE A 78 -7.55 8.21 -3.05
N MET A 79 -8.44 8.49 -2.08
CA MET A 79 -9.72 7.81 -1.99
C MET A 79 -10.72 8.27 -3.06
N GLU A 80 -10.75 9.56 -3.41
CA GLU A 80 -11.54 10.09 -4.54
C GLU A 80 -11.19 9.36 -5.84
N SER A 81 -9.89 9.25 -6.14
CA SER A 81 -9.42 8.51 -7.31
C SER A 81 -9.75 7.02 -7.24
N ALA A 82 -9.61 6.39 -6.06
CA ALA A 82 -9.91 4.97 -5.90
C ALA A 82 -11.39 4.65 -6.13
N ASP A 83 -12.28 5.50 -5.64
CA ASP A 83 -13.72 5.34 -5.82
C ASP A 83 -14.14 5.58 -7.28
N ALA A 84 -13.49 6.53 -7.99
CA ALA A 84 -13.75 6.83 -9.40
C ALA A 84 -13.23 5.73 -10.36
N ASN A 85 -12.19 5.00 -9.97
CA ASN A 85 -11.53 3.98 -10.82
C ASN A 85 -11.70 2.56 -10.27
N LYS A 86 -12.73 2.32 -9.48
CA LYS A 86 -12.99 1.02 -8.86
C LYS A 86 -13.25 -0.06 -9.90
N VAL A 87 -12.61 -1.23 -9.72
CA VAL A 87 -12.90 -2.45 -10.48
C VAL A 87 -13.46 -3.52 -9.56
N ALA A 88 -14.19 -4.48 -10.14
CA ALA A 88 -14.82 -5.56 -9.39
C ALA A 88 -13.76 -6.45 -8.70
N ALA A 89 -13.87 -6.61 -7.37
CA ALA A 89 -12.97 -7.42 -6.54
C ALA A 89 -13.64 -7.93 -5.25
N GLY A 90 -14.92 -8.30 -5.30
CA GLY A 90 -15.67 -8.79 -4.14
C GLY A 90 -15.70 -7.77 -3.00
N GLY A 91 -15.27 -8.15 -1.80
CA GLY A 91 -15.20 -7.27 -0.62
C GLY A 91 -13.95 -6.39 -0.53
N ALA A 92 -13.07 -6.42 -1.53
CA ALA A 92 -11.89 -5.57 -1.60
C ALA A 92 -12.15 -4.33 -2.48
N LEU A 93 -11.47 -3.23 -2.18
CA LEU A 93 -11.36 -2.08 -3.08
C LEU A 93 -10.15 -2.30 -3.99
N ALA A 94 -10.39 -2.67 -5.23
CA ALA A 94 -9.38 -2.72 -6.28
C ALA A 94 -9.67 -1.65 -7.32
N VAL A 95 -8.64 -1.19 -8.02
CA VAL A 95 -8.73 -0.09 -8.98
C VAL A 95 -8.09 -0.46 -10.32
N ASP A 96 -8.55 0.19 -11.39
CA ASP A 96 -7.78 0.29 -12.63
C ASP A 96 -6.52 1.12 -12.35
N ARG A 97 -5.35 0.54 -12.55
CA ARG A 97 -4.07 1.18 -12.16
C ARG A 97 -3.79 2.46 -12.94
N GLU A 98 -4.05 2.43 -14.24
CA GLU A 98 -3.77 3.56 -15.12
C GLU A 98 -4.76 4.69 -14.85
N GLY A 99 -6.05 4.41 -14.81
CA GLY A 99 -7.08 5.38 -14.50
C GLY A 99 -6.86 6.03 -13.12
N PHE A 100 -6.51 5.23 -12.11
CA PHE A 100 -6.22 5.70 -10.77
C PHE A 100 -5.06 6.70 -10.73
N SER A 101 -3.91 6.33 -11.28
CA SER A 101 -2.71 7.18 -11.25
C SER A 101 -2.86 8.41 -12.15
N LYS A 102 -3.52 8.26 -13.29
CA LYS A 102 -3.82 9.38 -14.20
C LYS A 102 -4.73 10.41 -13.54
N TYR A 103 -5.80 9.98 -12.87
CA TYR A 103 -6.73 10.86 -12.16
C TYR A 103 -6.00 11.76 -11.15
N ILE A 104 -5.15 11.17 -10.31
CA ILE A 104 -4.36 11.91 -9.30
C ILE A 104 -3.41 12.90 -9.97
N THR A 105 -2.72 12.46 -11.02
CA THR A 105 -1.78 13.29 -11.78
C THR A 105 -2.46 14.51 -12.39
N ASP A 106 -3.57 14.29 -13.08
CA ASP A 106 -4.31 15.36 -13.75
C ASP A 106 -4.88 16.35 -12.72
N LYS A 107 -5.42 15.84 -11.61
CA LYS A 107 -5.98 16.67 -10.54
C LYS A 107 -4.93 17.61 -9.93
N LEU A 108 -3.76 17.07 -9.52
CA LEU A 108 -2.69 17.89 -8.94
C LEU A 108 -2.11 18.89 -9.93
N LYS A 109 -1.92 18.50 -11.19
CA LYS A 109 -1.42 19.39 -12.23
C LYS A 109 -2.41 20.50 -12.62
N SER A 110 -3.71 20.33 -12.33
CA SER A 110 -4.73 21.35 -12.61
C SER A 110 -4.79 22.46 -11.57
N LEU A 111 -4.17 22.27 -10.39
CA LEU A 111 -4.20 23.26 -9.31
C LEU A 111 -3.21 24.39 -9.58
N GLN A 112 -3.66 25.65 -9.43
CA GLN A 112 -2.85 26.84 -9.69
C GLN A 112 -1.74 27.05 -8.65
N ASN A 113 -1.96 26.58 -7.41
CA ASN A 113 -1.02 26.68 -6.30
C ASN A 113 -0.14 25.43 -6.13
N VAL A 114 -0.07 24.56 -7.14
CA VAL A 114 0.83 23.40 -7.19
C VAL A 114 1.78 23.52 -8.37
N GLU A 115 3.04 23.83 -8.08
CA GLU A 115 4.13 23.78 -9.05
C GLU A 115 4.70 22.38 -9.11
N VAL A 116 4.56 21.68 -10.23
CA VAL A 116 5.15 20.37 -10.46
C VAL A 116 6.51 20.52 -11.14
N VAL A 117 7.55 19.99 -10.50
CA VAL A 117 8.92 19.95 -11.02
C VAL A 117 9.33 18.52 -11.29
N SER A 118 9.53 18.18 -12.57
CA SER A 118 10.04 16.84 -12.96
C SER A 118 11.57 16.84 -12.88
N ALA A 119 12.09 16.46 -11.73
CA ALA A 119 13.52 16.38 -11.46
C ALA A 119 13.82 15.41 -10.31
N GLU A 120 15.01 14.80 -10.32
CA GLU A 120 15.53 14.09 -9.16
C GLU A 120 15.88 15.09 -8.05
N ALA A 121 15.33 14.87 -6.85
CA ALA A 121 15.76 15.61 -5.66
C ALA A 121 17.12 15.04 -5.19
N THR A 122 18.16 15.85 -5.23
CA THR A 122 19.53 15.47 -4.80
C THR A 122 19.92 16.13 -3.50
N GLU A 123 19.17 17.13 -3.05
CA GLU A 123 19.37 17.87 -1.81
C GLU A 123 18.04 18.08 -1.10
N ILE A 124 18.08 18.29 0.21
CA ILE A 124 16.91 18.68 1.00
C ILE A 124 16.81 20.21 0.94
N PRO A 125 15.74 20.76 0.37
CA PRO A 125 15.58 22.21 0.22
C PRO A 125 15.52 22.95 1.56
N GLU A 126 15.77 24.24 1.52
CA GLU A 126 15.46 25.15 2.63
C GLU A 126 13.96 25.36 2.79
N GLY A 127 13.52 25.84 3.96
CA GLY A 127 12.12 26.08 4.27
C GLY A 127 11.39 24.82 4.73
N GLU A 128 10.07 24.82 4.56
CA GLU A 128 9.22 23.70 4.95
C GLU A 128 9.27 22.57 3.92
N VAL A 129 9.66 21.39 4.36
CA VAL A 129 9.88 20.23 3.48
C VAL A 129 9.14 19.00 3.98
N VAL A 130 8.44 18.32 3.07
CA VAL A 130 7.91 16.98 3.31
C VAL A 130 8.65 15.98 2.43
N ILE A 131 9.33 15.02 3.05
CA ILE A 131 10.03 13.94 2.37
C ILE A 131 9.09 12.74 2.23
N ALA A 132 8.61 12.51 1.01
CA ALA A 132 7.66 11.44 0.65
C ALA A 132 8.17 10.61 -0.54
N THR A 133 9.50 10.48 -0.66
CA THR A 133 10.19 9.80 -1.77
C THR A 133 9.98 8.28 -1.78
N GLY A 134 9.44 7.75 -0.67
CA GLY A 134 9.07 6.35 -0.56
C GLY A 134 10.27 5.41 -0.38
N PRO A 135 10.03 4.08 -0.40
CA PRO A 135 11.06 3.08 -0.10
C PRO A 135 12.09 2.93 -1.22
N LEU A 136 11.79 3.39 -2.44
CA LEU A 136 12.67 3.37 -3.60
C LEU A 136 13.27 4.75 -3.89
N SER A 137 13.62 5.49 -2.85
CA SER A 137 14.32 6.75 -2.96
C SER A 137 15.63 6.59 -3.76
N SER A 138 15.99 7.60 -4.56
CA SER A 138 17.27 7.57 -5.27
C SER A 138 18.43 7.65 -4.29
N ASP A 139 19.58 7.13 -4.67
CA ASP A 139 20.78 7.10 -3.81
C ASP A 139 21.15 8.51 -3.32
N ALA A 140 21.05 9.52 -4.20
CA ALA A 140 21.40 10.90 -3.87
C ALA A 140 20.58 11.46 -2.69
N ILE A 141 19.23 11.29 -2.72
CA ILE A 141 18.40 11.77 -1.62
C ILE A 141 18.48 10.84 -0.41
N ALA A 142 18.67 9.53 -0.62
CA ALA A 142 18.84 8.56 0.46
C ALA A 142 20.08 8.90 1.31
N GLU A 143 21.20 9.26 0.70
CA GLU A 143 22.40 9.73 1.42
C GLU A 143 22.13 10.99 2.28
N LYS A 144 21.35 11.94 1.76
CA LYS A 144 20.96 13.15 2.53
C LYS A 144 20.04 12.82 3.70
N ILE A 145 19.11 11.88 3.51
CA ILE A 145 18.23 11.40 4.58
C ILE A 145 19.05 10.67 5.65
N ALA A 146 19.98 9.80 5.26
CA ALA A 146 20.88 9.11 6.18
C ALA A 146 21.72 10.08 7.01
N ALA A 147 22.21 11.17 6.39
CA ALA A 147 22.96 12.21 7.11
C ALA A 147 22.11 12.96 8.17
N LEU A 148 20.79 13.11 7.93
CA LEU A 148 19.87 13.68 8.92
C LEU A 148 19.54 12.71 10.06
N CYS A 149 19.62 11.42 9.79
CA CYS A 149 19.11 10.35 10.62
C CYS A 149 20.20 9.30 10.89
N PRO A 150 21.34 9.67 11.55
CA PRO A 150 22.40 8.72 11.83
C PRO A 150 21.89 7.57 12.70
N ASP A 151 22.37 6.35 12.45
CA ASP A 151 22.00 5.10 13.14
C ASP A 151 20.54 4.64 12.96
N SER A 152 19.88 5.04 11.87
CA SER A 152 18.44 4.79 11.69
C SER A 152 18.05 4.03 10.42
N ASP A 153 19.01 3.67 9.57
CA ASP A 153 18.70 2.96 8.32
C ASP A 153 18.37 1.51 8.57
N LEU A 154 17.07 1.21 8.56
CA LEU A 154 16.57 -0.14 8.55
C LEU A 154 16.13 -0.50 7.13
N HIS A 155 16.46 -1.70 6.70
CA HIS A 155 16.12 -2.19 5.37
C HIS A 155 15.20 -3.41 5.45
N PHE A 156 14.25 -3.49 4.53
CA PHE A 156 13.49 -4.70 4.29
C PHE A 156 13.34 -4.92 2.78
N TYR A 157 12.95 -6.12 2.41
CA TYR A 157 12.73 -6.49 1.01
C TYR A 157 11.24 -6.65 0.73
N ASP A 158 10.81 -6.12 -0.41
CA ASP A 158 9.45 -6.24 -0.91
C ASP A 158 9.47 -6.90 -2.29
N ALA A 159 8.54 -7.80 -2.52
CA ALA A 159 8.43 -8.52 -3.78
C ALA A 159 7.10 -8.22 -4.47
N VAL A 160 7.15 -8.10 -5.79
CA VAL A 160 5.99 -7.82 -6.64
C VAL A 160 5.47 -9.11 -7.25
N ALA A 161 4.14 -9.30 -7.28
CA ALA A 161 3.49 -10.43 -7.91
C ALA A 161 3.34 -10.24 -9.43
N PRO A 162 3.42 -11.33 -10.23
CA PRO A 162 3.26 -11.27 -11.68
C PRO A 162 1.82 -11.02 -12.12
N ILE A 163 1.67 -10.52 -13.36
CA ILE A 163 0.40 -10.24 -14.03
C ILE A 163 0.35 -11.05 -15.32
N VAL A 164 -0.80 -11.69 -15.59
CA VAL A 164 -1.07 -12.49 -16.79
C VAL A 164 -2.26 -11.95 -17.56
N THR A 165 -2.36 -12.25 -18.87
CA THR A 165 -3.55 -11.96 -19.66
C THR A 165 -4.64 -13.00 -19.39
N LEU A 166 -5.91 -12.57 -19.29
CA LEU A 166 -7.03 -13.49 -19.10
C LEU A 166 -7.19 -14.45 -20.28
N GLU A 167 -6.95 -13.98 -21.50
CA GLU A 167 -7.06 -14.77 -22.73
C GLU A 167 -6.14 -16.00 -22.73
N SER A 168 -5.00 -15.89 -22.03
CA SER A 168 -4.02 -16.98 -21.93
C SER A 168 -4.30 -17.97 -20.80
N VAL A 169 -5.29 -17.68 -19.92
CA VAL A 169 -5.70 -18.58 -18.83
C VAL A 169 -6.61 -19.68 -19.40
N ASP A 170 -6.27 -20.93 -19.10
CA ASP A 170 -7.13 -22.07 -19.44
C ASP A 170 -8.38 -22.10 -18.56
N MET A 171 -9.48 -21.58 -19.09
CA MET A 171 -10.75 -21.50 -18.35
C MET A 171 -11.48 -22.85 -18.20
N ASP A 172 -11.06 -23.89 -18.91
CA ASP A 172 -11.56 -25.26 -18.68
C ASP A 172 -10.97 -25.83 -17.37
N SER A 173 -9.80 -25.34 -16.99
CA SER A 173 -9.10 -25.68 -15.73
C SER A 173 -9.34 -24.67 -14.61
N ALA A 174 -10.14 -23.60 -14.82
CA ALA A 174 -10.42 -22.54 -13.86
C ALA A 174 -11.91 -22.28 -13.70
N PHE A 175 -12.28 -21.47 -12.73
CA PHE A 175 -13.67 -21.02 -12.53
C PHE A 175 -13.74 -19.65 -11.85
N PHE A 176 -14.80 -18.90 -12.14
CA PHE A 176 -15.09 -17.66 -11.44
C PHE A 176 -15.85 -17.93 -10.14
N ALA A 177 -15.33 -17.41 -9.03
CA ALA A 177 -16.02 -17.42 -7.73
C ALA A 177 -15.44 -16.37 -6.80
N SER A 178 -16.21 -16.00 -5.78
CA SER A 178 -15.72 -15.27 -4.61
C SER A 178 -15.74 -16.19 -3.39
N ARG A 179 -14.81 -15.97 -2.47
CA ARG A 179 -14.68 -16.81 -1.27
C ARG A 179 -15.91 -16.65 -0.35
N TYR A 180 -16.52 -17.78 0.01
CA TYR A 180 -17.78 -17.85 0.79
C TYR A 180 -18.95 -17.15 0.12
N ASP A 181 -18.96 -17.08 -1.22
CA ASP A 181 -20.00 -16.40 -2.01
C ASP A 181 -20.25 -14.94 -1.57
N LYS A 182 -19.20 -14.28 -1.09
CA LYS A 182 -19.27 -12.88 -0.66
C LYS A 182 -19.08 -11.94 -1.84
N GLY A 183 -20.11 -11.18 -2.16
CA GLY A 183 -20.10 -10.25 -3.30
C GLY A 183 -20.24 -10.96 -4.63
N THR A 184 -19.64 -10.38 -5.68
CA THR A 184 -19.66 -10.92 -7.03
C THR A 184 -18.52 -11.92 -7.27
N ALA A 185 -18.69 -12.84 -8.22
CA ALA A 185 -17.70 -13.86 -8.58
C ALA A 185 -16.58 -13.28 -9.44
N ASP A 186 -15.77 -12.38 -8.86
CA ASP A 186 -14.81 -11.54 -9.60
C ASP A 186 -13.39 -12.14 -9.71
N TYR A 187 -13.11 -13.20 -8.95
CA TYR A 187 -11.81 -13.86 -8.99
C TYR A 187 -11.85 -15.08 -9.92
N VAL A 188 -10.82 -15.23 -10.75
CA VAL A 188 -10.55 -16.48 -11.43
C VAL A 188 -9.80 -17.39 -10.46
N ASN A 189 -10.34 -18.57 -10.20
CA ASN A 189 -9.79 -19.55 -9.29
C ASN A 189 -9.18 -20.69 -10.08
N CYS A 190 -7.88 -20.94 -9.88
CA CYS A 190 -7.07 -21.95 -10.55
C CYS A 190 -6.78 -23.08 -9.56
N PRO A 191 -7.60 -24.15 -9.56
CA PRO A 191 -7.44 -25.27 -8.63
C PRO A 191 -6.26 -26.14 -9.01
N MET A 192 -5.71 -26.80 -7.99
CA MET A 192 -4.77 -27.91 -8.11
C MET A 192 -5.26 -29.07 -7.26
N ASP A 193 -5.08 -30.29 -7.76
CA ASP A 193 -5.19 -31.49 -6.94
C ASP A 193 -3.94 -31.66 -6.05
N LYS A 194 -3.89 -32.76 -5.29
CA LYS A 194 -2.80 -33.01 -4.34
C LYS A 194 -1.46 -33.23 -5.04
N ASP A 195 -1.45 -34.00 -6.12
CA ASP A 195 -0.22 -34.40 -6.80
C ASP A 195 0.34 -33.19 -7.59
N GLU A 196 -0.53 -32.42 -8.24
CA GLU A 196 -0.18 -31.15 -8.92
C GLU A 196 0.40 -30.14 -7.92
N TYR A 197 -0.22 -29.99 -6.75
CA TYR A 197 0.27 -29.10 -5.70
C TYR A 197 1.63 -29.51 -5.16
N LEU A 198 1.82 -30.80 -4.85
CA LEU A 198 3.09 -31.28 -4.31
C LEU A 198 4.22 -31.13 -5.32
N ALA A 199 3.98 -31.44 -6.61
CA ALA A 199 4.94 -31.21 -7.68
C ALA A 199 5.27 -29.71 -7.84
N PHE A 200 4.26 -28.84 -7.79
CA PHE A 200 4.44 -27.40 -7.84
C PHE A 200 5.30 -26.87 -6.69
N VAL A 201 5.00 -27.28 -5.44
CA VAL A 201 5.77 -26.83 -4.26
C VAL A 201 7.22 -27.30 -4.32
N GLU A 202 7.46 -28.55 -4.75
CA GLU A 202 8.81 -29.10 -4.91
C GLU A 202 9.63 -28.29 -5.90
N GLU A 203 9.07 -28.00 -7.07
CA GLU A 203 9.74 -27.18 -8.10
C GLU A 203 9.92 -25.73 -7.67
N LEU A 204 8.95 -25.18 -6.93
CA LEU A 204 9.01 -23.80 -6.42
C LEU A 204 10.15 -23.62 -5.41
N VAL A 205 10.33 -24.59 -4.49
CA VAL A 205 11.37 -24.56 -3.44
C VAL A 205 12.78 -24.62 -4.05
N HIS A 206 12.94 -25.35 -5.17
CA HIS A 206 14.23 -25.54 -5.83
C HIS A 206 14.47 -24.58 -7.01
N ALA A 207 13.52 -23.70 -7.31
CA ALA A 207 13.62 -22.76 -8.42
C ALA A 207 14.76 -21.76 -8.22
N LYS A 208 15.39 -21.35 -9.32
CA LYS A 208 16.48 -20.38 -9.30
C LYS A 208 15.96 -18.98 -9.01
N GLU A 209 16.55 -18.37 -8.00
CA GLU A 209 16.28 -16.99 -7.59
C GLU A 209 17.18 -15.99 -8.32
N ALA A 210 16.69 -14.76 -8.50
CA ALA A 210 17.48 -13.66 -8.98
C ALA A 210 18.48 -13.22 -7.90
N GLU A 211 19.69 -12.84 -8.29
CA GLU A 211 20.67 -12.30 -7.35
C GLU A 211 20.21 -10.92 -6.85
N VAL A 212 19.97 -10.83 -5.56
CA VAL A 212 19.65 -9.56 -4.88
C VAL A 212 20.80 -9.26 -3.93
N HIS A 213 21.58 -8.22 -4.22
CA HIS A 213 22.72 -7.85 -3.39
C HIS A 213 22.26 -7.49 -1.96
N GLY A 214 22.83 -8.17 -0.97
CA GLY A 214 22.54 -7.94 0.44
C GLY A 214 21.22 -8.53 0.93
N PHE A 215 20.61 -9.45 0.16
CA PHE A 215 19.43 -10.19 0.62
C PHE A 215 19.78 -11.16 1.75
N ASP A 216 19.06 -11.03 2.87
CA ASP A 216 19.06 -11.97 3.97
C ASP A 216 17.59 -12.36 4.25
N ASP A 217 17.29 -13.64 4.31
CA ASP A 217 15.91 -14.17 4.51
C ASP A 217 15.23 -13.61 5.78
N GLY A 218 15.99 -13.07 6.73
CA GLY A 218 15.50 -12.41 7.94
C GLY A 218 14.92 -11.00 7.72
N GLY A 219 15.16 -10.38 6.56
CA GLY A 219 14.78 -8.99 6.26
C GLY A 219 13.50 -8.83 5.42
N VAL A 220 12.71 -9.89 5.21
CA VAL A 220 11.47 -9.82 4.40
C VAL A 220 10.27 -9.48 5.28
N PHE A 221 9.49 -8.47 4.87
CA PHE A 221 8.23 -8.16 5.54
C PHE A 221 7.21 -9.29 5.35
N GLU A 222 6.58 -9.73 6.44
CA GLU A 222 5.64 -10.88 6.43
C GLU A 222 4.49 -10.72 5.42
N GLY A 223 3.98 -9.51 5.22
CA GLY A 223 2.89 -9.22 4.29
C GLY A 223 3.27 -9.28 2.80
N CYS A 224 4.57 -9.21 2.49
CA CYS A 224 5.12 -9.21 1.13
C CYS A 224 6.10 -10.37 0.91
N MET A 225 6.02 -11.40 1.76
CA MET A 225 6.90 -12.55 1.70
C MET A 225 6.80 -13.27 0.34
N PRO A 226 7.93 -13.55 -0.32
CA PRO A 226 7.94 -14.31 -1.57
C PRO A 226 7.33 -15.70 -1.41
N VAL A 227 6.60 -16.13 -2.44
CA VAL A 227 5.87 -17.40 -2.43
C VAL A 227 6.81 -18.62 -2.24
N GLU A 228 8.02 -18.58 -2.80
CA GLU A 228 9.06 -19.59 -2.62
C GLU A 228 9.61 -19.61 -1.19
N VAL A 229 9.75 -18.46 -0.53
CA VAL A 229 10.18 -18.36 0.88
C VAL A 229 9.09 -18.95 1.79
N MET A 230 7.81 -18.65 1.51
CA MET A 230 6.69 -19.28 2.22
C MET A 230 6.68 -20.80 2.04
N ALA A 231 6.93 -21.28 0.82
CA ALA A 231 6.95 -22.72 0.51
C ALA A 231 8.04 -23.48 1.30
N ARG A 232 9.21 -22.89 1.50
CA ARG A 232 10.31 -23.46 2.29
C ARG A 232 9.99 -23.63 3.78
N ARG A 233 9.03 -22.86 4.31
CA ARG A 233 8.60 -22.98 5.72
C ARG A 233 7.82 -24.27 5.99
N GLY A 234 7.36 -24.95 4.95
CA GLY A 234 6.67 -26.23 5.05
C GLY A 234 5.71 -26.47 3.89
N VAL A 235 5.55 -27.73 3.51
CA VAL A 235 4.76 -28.14 2.34
C VAL A 235 3.31 -27.66 2.37
N ASP A 236 2.69 -27.50 3.53
CA ASP A 236 1.31 -27.03 3.68
C ASP A 236 1.19 -25.51 3.88
N THR A 237 2.30 -24.78 4.03
CA THR A 237 2.27 -23.34 4.35
C THR A 237 1.44 -22.55 3.35
N LEU A 238 1.60 -22.81 2.06
CA LEU A 238 0.85 -22.11 1.02
C LEU A 238 -0.66 -22.39 1.07
N ARG A 239 -1.06 -23.60 1.48
CA ARG A 239 -2.48 -24.01 1.62
C ARG A 239 -3.19 -23.33 2.80
N TYR A 240 -2.45 -22.87 3.80
CA TYR A 240 -2.96 -22.02 4.90
C TYR A 240 -2.79 -20.53 4.63
N GLY A 241 -2.09 -20.18 3.54
CA GLY A 241 -1.80 -18.82 3.07
C GLY A 241 -2.47 -18.50 1.72
N PRO A 242 -1.66 -18.12 0.71
CA PRO A 242 -2.17 -17.62 -0.57
C PRO A 242 -2.95 -18.64 -1.40
N LEU A 243 -2.67 -19.94 -1.25
CA LEU A 243 -3.34 -21.01 -1.99
C LEU A 243 -4.45 -21.70 -1.19
N LYS A 244 -4.98 -21.04 -0.18
CA LYS A 244 -6.02 -21.62 0.69
C LYS A 244 -7.28 -21.97 -0.11
N PRO A 245 -7.76 -23.25 -0.09
CA PRO A 245 -8.95 -23.66 -0.84
C PRO A 245 -10.28 -23.33 -0.14
N VAL A 246 -10.26 -23.17 1.19
CA VAL A 246 -11.45 -23.09 2.03
C VAL A 246 -12.37 -21.94 1.61
N GLY A 247 -13.65 -22.26 1.42
CA GLY A 247 -14.69 -21.32 1.01
C GLY A 247 -14.75 -21.07 -0.51
N LEU A 248 -14.05 -21.89 -1.31
CA LEU A 248 -14.09 -21.88 -2.77
C LEU A 248 -14.59 -23.25 -3.26
N ILE A 249 -15.85 -23.34 -3.63
CA ILE A 249 -16.46 -24.54 -4.17
C ILE A 249 -16.31 -24.54 -5.68
N ASP A 250 -15.65 -25.56 -6.21
CA ASP A 250 -15.52 -25.74 -7.66
C ASP A 250 -16.88 -26.15 -8.24
N PRO A 251 -17.49 -25.36 -9.11
CA PRO A 251 -18.82 -25.66 -9.67
C PRO A 251 -18.85 -26.94 -10.51
N ARG A 252 -17.70 -27.42 -11.01
CA ARG A 252 -17.58 -28.65 -11.82
C ARG A 252 -17.65 -29.92 -10.96
N THR A 253 -17.18 -29.83 -9.70
CA THR A 253 -17.12 -30.99 -8.80
C THR A 253 -18.06 -30.88 -7.60
N GLY A 254 -18.54 -29.67 -7.28
CA GLY A 254 -19.32 -29.37 -6.09
C GLY A 254 -18.54 -29.45 -4.79
N ARG A 255 -17.20 -29.46 -4.85
CA ARG A 255 -16.30 -29.64 -3.69
C ARG A 255 -15.18 -28.59 -3.68
N GLU A 256 -14.54 -28.43 -2.51
CA GLU A 256 -13.29 -27.72 -2.39
C GLU A 256 -12.15 -28.54 -3.01
N ASN A 257 -11.21 -27.86 -3.66
CA ASN A 257 -10.00 -28.47 -4.21
C ASN A 257 -8.90 -28.59 -3.15
N TYR A 258 -7.79 -29.24 -3.46
CA TYR A 258 -6.67 -29.38 -2.52
C TYR A 258 -5.96 -28.04 -2.28
N ALA A 259 -5.72 -27.28 -3.33
CA ALA A 259 -5.19 -25.91 -3.28
C ALA A 259 -5.82 -25.07 -4.40
N VAL A 260 -5.88 -23.75 -4.25
CA VAL A 260 -6.44 -22.84 -5.26
C VAL A 260 -5.60 -21.57 -5.35
N VAL A 261 -5.07 -21.28 -6.52
CA VAL A 261 -4.47 -19.98 -6.85
C VAL A 261 -5.58 -19.04 -7.30
N GLN A 262 -5.61 -17.82 -6.79
CA GLN A 262 -6.59 -16.81 -7.18
C GLN A 262 -5.95 -15.77 -8.08
N LEU A 263 -6.64 -15.43 -9.17
CA LEU A 263 -6.28 -14.31 -10.02
C LEU A 263 -7.29 -13.19 -9.79
N ARG A 264 -6.81 -11.96 -9.61
CA ARG A 264 -7.65 -10.78 -9.41
C ARG A 264 -7.49 -9.85 -10.61
N ARG A 265 -8.62 -9.32 -11.08
CA ARG A 265 -8.67 -8.31 -12.14
C ARG A 265 -7.75 -7.13 -11.81
N ASP A 266 -6.92 -6.73 -12.77
CA ASP A 266 -5.91 -5.67 -12.61
C ASP A 266 -6.23 -4.39 -13.40
N ASN A 267 -7.17 -4.45 -14.35
CA ASN A 267 -7.65 -3.30 -15.12
C ASN A 267 -9.19 -3.29 -15.27
N ALA A 268 -9.75 -2.14 -15.68
CA ALA A 268 -11.21 -1.97 -15.84
C ALA A 268 -11.81 -2.92 -16.89
N ASP A 269 -11.11 -3.18 -17.98
CA ASP A 269 -11.58 -4.04 -19.07
C ASP A 269 -11.57 -5.53 -18.71
N GLY A 270 -10.91 -5.92 -17.61
CA GLY A 270 -10.79 -7.32 -17.19
C GLY A 270 -9.96 -8.17 -18.13
N THR A 271 -9.00 -7.59 -18.83
CA THR A 271 -8.12 -8.29 -19.78
C THR A 271 -6.85 -8.82 -19.14
N ILE A 272 -6.41 -8.24 -18.03
CA ILE A 272 -5.22 -8.64 -17.28
C ILE A 272 -5.53 -8.92 -15.82
N TYR A 273 -4.81 -9.89 -15.23
CA TYR A 273 -5.05 -10.41 -13.90
C TYR A 273 -3.76 -10.57 -13.12
N ASN A 274 -3.76 -10.10 -11.87
CA ASN A 274 -2.68 -10.28 -10.90
C ASN A 274 -2.79 -11.65 -10.22
N ILE A 275 -1.69 -12.40 -10.13
CA ILE A 275 -1.62 -13.67 -9.41
C ILE A 275 -1.50 -13.36 -7.92
N VAL A 276 -2.58 -13.56 -7.16
CA VAL A 276 -2.69 -13.14 -5.76
C VAL A 276 -1.76 -13.96 -4.87
N GLY A 277 -0.89 -13.27 -4.11
CA GLY A 277 0.03 -13.90 -3.16
C GLY A 277 1.27 -14.54 -3.80
N PHE A 278 1.54 -14.25 -5.07
CA PHE A 278 2.72 -14.72 -5.81
C PHE A 278 3.83 -13.65 -5.92
N GLN A 279 3.99 -12.85 -4.90
CA GLN A 279 5.22 -12.06 -4.77
C GLN A 279 6.41 -13.01 -4.84
N THR A 280 7.43 -12.66 -5.63
CA THR A 280 8.54 -13.57 -5.90
C THR A 280 9.82 -12.84 -6.29
N HIS A 281 10.96 -13.43 -5.97
CA HIS A 281 12.26 -13.04 -6.51
C HIS A 281 12.89 -14.11 -7.41
N LEU A 282 12.10 -15.09 -7.85
CA LEU A 282 12.54 -16.03 -8.88
C LEU A 282 12.97 -15.31 -10.16
N THR A 283 13.95 -15.86 -10.86
CA THR A 283 14.27 -15.37 -12.23
C THR A 283 13.06 -15.48 -13.14
N TRP A 284 12.93 -14.60 -14.13
CA TRP A 284 11.79 -14.60 -15.07
C TRP A 284 11.56 -15.94 -15.75
N GLY A 285 12.66 -16.65 -16.12
CA GLY A 285 12.58 -17.98 -16.70
C GLY A 285 11.95 -19.00 -15.74
N GLU A 286 12.33 -18.95 -14.46
CA GLU A 286 11.77 -19.81 -13.42
C GLU A 286 10.32 -19.47 -13.09
N GLN A 287 9.97 -18.19 -13.05
CA GLN A 287 8.57 -17.80 -12.87
C GLN A 287 7.69 -18.40 -13.96
N LYS A 288 8.12 -18.27 -15.25
CA LYS A 288 7.38 -18.88 -16.34
C LYS A 288 7.31 -20.40 -16.21
N ARG A 289 8.42 -21.07 -15.92
CA ARG A 289 8.50 -22.52 -15.79
C ARG A 289 7.63 -23.06 -14.66
N VAL A 290 7.81 -22.52 -13.45
CA VAL A 290 7.17 -23.04 -12.24
C VAL A 290 5.68 -22.66 -12.21
N PHE A 291 5.33 -21.41 -12.51
CA PHE A 291 3.92 -21.00 -12.44
C PHE A 291 3.07 -21.62 -13.57
N SER A 292 3.69 -22.02 -14.71
CA SER A 292 3.00 -22.79 -15.74
C SER A 292 2.69 -24.25 -15.32
N MET A 293 3.15 -24.73 -14.19
CA MET A 293 2.75 -26.02 -13.63
C MET A 293 1.34 -25.99 -13.05
N ILE A 294 0.81 -24.82 -12.73
CA ILE A 294 -0.59 -24.64 -12.34
C ILE A 294 -1.44 -24.87 -13.58
N PRO A 295 -2.39 -25.86 -13.57
CA PRO A 295 -3.10 -26.28 -14.78
C PRO A 295 -3.70 -25.12 -15.60
N ALA A 296 -4.38 -24.20 -14.94
CA ALA A 296 -4.99 -23.05 -15.60
C ALA A 296 -3.98 -22.03 -16.15
N LEU A 297 -2.72 -22.06 -15.70
CA LEU A 297 -1.66 -21.14 -16.12
C LEU A 297 -0.63 -21.79 -17.07
N ARG A 298 -0.89 -23.00 -17.55
CA ARG A 298 0.05 -23.75 -18.39
C ARG A 298 0.54 -22.98 -19.61
N ASN A 299 -0.31 -22.19 -20.20
CA ASN A 299 -0.02 -21.37 -21.39
C ASN A 299 -0.07 -19.87 -21.08
N ALA A 300 0.01 -19.48 -19.80
CA ALA A 300 -0.16 -18.10 -19.40
C ALA A 300 0.88 -17.16 -20.02
N GLU A 301 0.40 -16.04 -20.53
CA GLU A 301 1.22 -14.94 -21.03
C GLU A 301 1.41 -13.90 -19.92
N PHE A 302 2.67 -13.75 -19.48
CA PHE A 302 3.04 -12.79 -18.45
C PHE A 302 3.24 -11.41 -19.08
N VAL A 303 2.36 -10.47 -18.77
CA VAL A 303 2.54 -9.05 -19.13
C VAL A 303 3.50 -8.36 -18.18
N ARG A 304 3.65 -8.91 -16.96
CA ARG A 304 4.61 -8.44 -15.97
C ARG A 304 5.10 -9.63 -15.15
N TYR A 305 6.41 -9.72 -14.98
CA TYR A 305 7.03 -10.65 -14.04
C TYR A 305 7.13 -10.05 -12.64
N GLY A 306 7.16 -10.92 -11.65
CA GLY A 306 7.48 -10.54 -10.28
C GLY A 306 8.94 -10.07 -10.16
N VAL A 307 9.19 -9.11 -9.29
CA VAL A 307 10.52 -8.57 -8.97
C VAL A 307 10.61 -8.29 -7.49
N MET A 308 11.82 -8.40 -6.94
CA MET A 308 12.10 -7.99 -5.57
C MET A 308 12.85 -6.67 -5.53
N HIS A 309 12.50 -5.84 -4.57
CA HIS A 309 13.14 -4.54 -4.32
C HIS A 309 13.62 -4.46 -2.87
N ARG A 310 14.78 -3.84 -2.68
CA ARG A 310 15.24 -3.44 -1.36
C ARG A 310 14.56 -2.12 -0.99
N ASN A 311 13.81 -2.13 0.10
CA ASN A 311 13.13 -0.97 0.65
C ASN A 311 13.90 -0.44 1.87
N THR A 312 13.92 0.86 2.03
CA THR A 312 14.51 1.52 3.21
C THR A 312 13.40 2.15 4.03
N TYR A 313 13.46 2.00 5.35
CA TYR A 313 12.58 2.70 6.29
C TYR A 313 13.39 3.27 7.46
N LEU A 314 12.81 4.24 8.15
CA LEU A 314 13.43 4.93 9.27
C LEU A 314 13.11 4.24 10.60
N ASN A 315 14.01 4.31 11.56
CA ASN A 315 13.68 4.00 12.96
C ASN A 315 12.84 5.14 13.56
N SER A 316 11.63 5.30 13.03
CA SER A 316 10.76 6.45 13.25
C SER A 316 10.46 6.77 14.72
N PRO A 317 10.32 5.79 15.64
CA PRO A 317 10.09 6.08 17.06
C PRO A 317 11.17 6.96 17.70
N LYS A 318 12.42 6.82 17.21
CA LYS A 318 13.54 7.65 17.70
C LYS A 318 13.60 9.02 17.04
N LEU A 319 13.13 9.11 15.80
CA LEU A 319 13.37 10.26 14.91
C LEU A 319 12.17 11.19 14.80
N LEU A 320 10.94 10.65 14.76
CA LEU A 320 9.74 11.38 14.42
C LEU A 320 8.83 11.61 15.62
N ASP A 321 8.19 12.76 15.65
CA ASP A 321 7.06 12.99 16.55
C ASP A 321 5.75 12.40 15.97
N ARG A 322 4.64 12.51 16.70
CA ARG A 322 3.33 11.99 16.29
C ARG A 322 2.73 12.64 15.02
N TYR A 323 3.33 13.74 14.57
CA TYR A 323 2.98 14.42 13.34
C TYR A 323 3.92 14.05 12.19
N TYR A 324 4.74 13.01 12.36
CA TYR A 324 5.78 12.57 11.42
C TYR A 324 6.86 13.61 11.16
N ARG A 325 7.00 14.57 12.05
CA ARG A 325 7.97 15.65 11.97
C ARG A 325 9.29 15.22 12.62
N LEU A 326 10.41 15.57 11.99
CA LEU A 326 11.73 15.26 12.52
C LEU A 326 11.97 16.01 13.84
N ARG A 327 12.31 15.28 14.89
CA ARG A 327 12.50 15.85 16.25
C ARG A 327 13.68 16.83 16.32
N THR A 328 14.70 16.62 15.48
CA THR A 328 15.93 17.43 15.45
C THR A 328 15.82 18.66 14.54
N ASP A 329 14.91 18.64 13.55
CA ASP A 329 14.62 19.77 12.66
C ASP A 329 13.14 19.82 12.31
N GLY A 330 12.39 20.61 13.05
CA GLY A 330 10.93 20.70 12.94
C GLY A 330 10.41 21.26 11.62
N ARG A 331 11.27 21.76 10.70
CA ARG A 331 10.88 22.16 9.34
C ARG A 331 10.74 20.96 8.38
N ILE A 332 11.25 19.78 8.76
CA ILE A 332 11.24 18.58 7.95
C ILE A 332 10.21 17.59 8.50
N SER A 333 9.34 17.12 7.63
CA SER A 333 8.42 16.04 7.91
C SER A 333 8.63 14.87 6.94
N PHE A 334 8.33 13.66 7.37
CA PHE A 334 8.38 12.46 6.54
C PHE A 334 6.98 11.89 6.32
N ALA A 335 6.73 11.28 5.15
CA ALA A 335 5.47 10.59 4.87
C ALA A 335 5.69 9.32 4.04
N GLY A 336 4.74 8.41 4.14
CA GLY A 336 4.73 7.17 3.37
C GLY A 336 5.47 6.02 4.04
N GLN A 337 5.69 4.97 3.26
CA GLN A 337 6.20 3.68 3.73
C GLN A 337 7.57 3.79 4.43
N MET A 338 8.41 4.74 4.04
CA MET A 338 9.70 4.96 4.69
C MET A 338 9.59 5.31 6.18
N THR A 339 8.43 5.78 6.66
CA THR A 339 8.18 6.04 8.08
C THR A 339 7.84 4.78 8.87
N GLY A 340 7.76 3.61 8.24
CA GLY A 340 7.37 2.35 8.86
C GLY A 340 5.86 2.12 8.93
N VAL A 341 5.05 2.92 8.22
CA VAL A 341 3.67 2.53 7.90
C VAL A 341 3.71 1.59 6.70
N GLU A 342 3.07 0.43 6.78
CA GLU A 342 3.09 -0.56 5.72
C GLU A 342 1.75 -0.60 4.99
N GLY A 343 1.80 -0.47 3.64
CA GLY A 343 0.65 -0.53 2.76
C GLY A 343 0.32 0.79 2.08
N TYR A 344 -0.41 0.70 0.95
CA TYR A 344 -0.78 1.85 0.12
C TYR A 344 -1.67 2.86 0.83
N VAL A 345 -2.69 2.35 1.55
CA VAL A 345 -3.65 3.17 2.28
C VAL A 345 -2.98 3.87 3.46
N GLU A 346 -2.15 3.14 4.20
CA GLU A 346 -1.37 3.65 5.33
C GLU A 346 -0.38 4.73 4.88
N SER A 347 0.28 4.50 3.73
CA SER A 347 1.18 5.50 3.14
C SER A 347 0.44 6.78 2.78
N ALA A 348 -0.72 6.67 2.11
CA ALA A 348 -1.55 7.81 1.78
C ALA A 348 -2.08 8.52 3.04
N ALA A 349 -2.52 7.77 4.05
CA ALA A 349 -3.01 8.33 5.33
C ALA A 349 -1.92 9.11 6.08
N SER A 350 -0.67 8.63 6.07
CA SER A 350 0.45 9.39 6.63
C SER A 350 0.68 10.71 5.87
N GLY A 351 0.60 10.68 4.54
CA GLY A 351 0.67 11.87 3.70
C GLY A 351 -0.46 12.87 4.00
N MET A 352 -1.68 12.37 4.21
CA MET A 352 -2.82 13.19 4.62
C MET A 352 -2.56 13.89 5.96
N LEU A 353 -2.16 13.13 6.99
CA LEU A 353 -1.87 13.68 8.31
C LEU A 353 -0.78 14.74 8.22
N VAL A 354 0.34 14.43 7.57
CA VAL A 354 1.46 15.37 7.39
C VAL A 354 1.03 16.62 6.64
N GLY A 355 0.21 16.49 5.59
CA GLY A 355 -0.30 17.63 4.83
C GLY A 355 -1.19 18.55 5.67
N ILE A 356 -2.11 17.99 6.45
CA ILE A 356 -2.99 18.74 7.34
C ILE A 356 -2.18 19.47 8.44
N GLU A 357 -1.25 18.76 9.09
CA GLU A 357 -0.43 19.30 10.18
C GLU A 357 0.57 20.35 9.68
N THR A 358 1.19 20.13 8.54
CA THR A 358 2.07 21.14 7.93
C THR A 358 1.30 22.40 7.54
N ALA A 359 0.08 22.25 7.01
CA ALA A 359 -0.78 23.40 6.72
C ALA A 359 -1.14 24.16 7.99
N ALA A 360 -1.60 23.48 9.04
CA ALA A 360 -1.92 24.12 10.32
C ALA A 360 -0.72 24.93 10.86
N ARG A 361 0.47 24.35 10.85
CA ARG A 361 1.70 24.99 11.32
C ARG A 361 2.08 26.21 10.46
N VAL A 362 2.03 26.07 9.13
CA VAL A 362 2.36 27.17 8.18
C VAL A 362 1.39 28.33 8.31
N LEU A 363 0.12 28.05 8.55
CA LEU A 363 -0.93 29.05 8.77
C LEU A 363 -0.95 29.61 10.21
N GLY A 364 -0.18 29.05 11.13
CA GLY A 364 -0.14 29.47 12.55
C GLY A 364 -1.37 29.02 13.34
N MET A 365 -2.00 27.93 12.89
CA MET A 365 -3.17 27.32 13.55
C MET A 365 -2.76 26.25 14.55
N GLU A 366 -3.67 25.90 15.44
CA GLU A 366 -3.47 24.81 16.39
C GLU A 366 -3.36 23.45 15.68
N PRO A 367 -2.46 22.57 16.11
CA PRO A 367 -2.33 21.21 15.58
C PRO A 367 -3.63 20.42 15.65
N VAL A 368 -3.85 19.53 14.69
CA VAL A 368 -4.95 18.58 14.71
C VAL A 368 -4.48 17.32 15.45
N ASP A 369 -4.93 17.13 16.66
CA ASP A 369 -4.60 15.96 17.45
C ASP A 369 -5.54 14.78 17.06
N PHE A 370 -5.02 13.87 16.22
CA PHE A 370 -5.71 12.62 15.90
C PHE A 370 -5.51 11.63 17.06
N PRO A 371 -6.55 11.31 17.84
CA PRO A 371 -6.38 10.46 19.01
C PRO A 371 -6.25 8.98 18.62
N GLN A 372 -5.73 8.16 19.54
CA GLN A 372 -5.53 6.71 19.33
C GLN A 372 -6.83 5.94 19.10
N GLU A 373 -7.97 6.53 19.35
CA GLU A 373 -9.30 6.01 19.04
C GLU A 373 -9.60 6.00 17.55
N THR A 374 -8.83 6.73 16.72
CA THR A 374 -8.91 6.74 15.25
C THR A 374 -7.83 5.85 14.65
N ALA A 375 -8.05 5.31 13.46
CA ALA A 375 -7.06 4.47 12.79
C ALA A 375 -5.83 5.28 12.36
N ILE A 376 -6.02 6.50 11.87
CA ILE A 376 -4.93 7.40 11.47
C ILE A 376 -4.10 7.84 12.67
N GLY A 377 -4.73 8.17 13.80
CA GLY A 377 -4.05 8.54 15.04
C GLY A 377 -3.31 7.36 15.70
N ALA A 378 -3.90 6.16 15.65
CA ALA A 378 -3.25 4.95 16.15
C ALA A 378 -1.98 4.59 15.37
N LEU A 379 -1.98 4.73 14.03
CA LEU A 379 -0.78 4.56 13.21
C LEU A 379 0.28 5.61 13.54
N SER A 380 -0.11 6.87 13.66
CA SER A 380 0.77 7.98 14.01
C SER A 380 1.48 7.74 15.35
N LEU A 381 0.73 7.31 16.38
CA LEU A 381 1.29 6.97 17.69
C LEU A 381 2.21 5.75 17.64
N TYR A 382 1.86 4.71 16.86
CA TYR A 382 2.73 3.55 16.66
C TYR A 382 4.09 3.96 16.09
N VAL A 383 4.08 4.76 15.03
CA VAL A 383 5.29 5.25 14.35
C VAL A 383 6.14 6.15 15.26
N SER A 384 5.52 6.94 16.14
CA SER A 384 6.24 7.93 16.95
C SER A 384 6.69 7.45 18.34
N GLY A 385 6.59 6.15 18.62
CA GLY A 385 7.09 5.56 19.87
C GLY A 385 6.10 4.68 20.63
N GLY A 386 4.90 4.41 20.08
CA GLY A 386 3.92 3.49 20.67
C GLY A 386 4.26 2.01 20.49
N SER A 387 5.37 1.68 19.82
CA SER A 387 5.84 0.30 19.65
C SER A 387 6.60 -0.19 20.87
N VAL A 388 6.40 -1.47 21.22
CA VAL A 388 7.15 -2.16 22.26
C VAL A 388 8.14 -3.13 21.60
N GLY A 389 9.43 -3.03 21.93
CA GLY A 389 10.51 -3.81 21.31
C GLY A 389 11.11 -3.16 20.09
N ASP A 390 11.71 -3.97 19.20
CA ASP A 390 12.30 -3.47 17.96
C ASP A 390 11.20 -2.98 17.00
N PHE A 391 11.40 -1.76 16.49
CA PHE A 391 10.44 -1.15 15.57
C PHE A 391 10.39 -1.92 14.25
N GLN A 392 9.19 -2.30 13.84
CA GLN A 392 8.92 -2.97 12.56
C GLN A 392 7.83 -2.24 11.80
N PRO A 393 7.89 -2.19 10.45
CA PRO A 393 6.79 -1.67 9.64
C PRO A 393 5.46 -2.38 9.98
N MET A 394 4.37 -1.61 9.98
CA MET A 394 3.06 -2.13 10.40
C MET A 394 1.90 -1.65 9.54
N ASN A 395 1.02 -2.58 9.20
CA ASN A 395 -0.30 -2.25 8.66
C ASN A 395 -1.25 -1.81 9.78
N VAL A 396 -2.22 -0.97 9.45
CA VAL A 396 -3.30 -0.63 10.37
C VAL A 396 -4.06 -1.89 10.80
N ASN A 397 -4.31 -2.01 12.10
CA ASN A 397 -5.08 -3.11 12.66
C ASN A 397 -5.81 -2.65 13.93
N PHE A 398 -6.89 -3.34 14.32
CA PHE A 398 -7.65 -2.98 15.52
C PHE A 398 -6.90 -3.17 16.83
N GLY A 399 -5.75 -3.82 16.82
CA GLY A 399 -4.91 -4.03 18.02
C GLY A 399 -4.19 -2.77 18.47
N ILE A 400 -3.90 -1.84 17.55
CA ILE A 400 -3.25 -0.55 17.87
C ILE A 400 -4.27 0.57 18.16
N ILE A 401 -5.54 0.39 17.80
CA ILE A 401 -6.61 1.35 18.09
C ILE A 401 -7.09 1.15 19.52
N SER A 402 -7.27 2.25 20.28
CA SER A 402 -7.74 2.21 21.66
C SER A 402 -9.00 1.35 21.82
N PRO A 403 -9.04 0.43 22.80
CA PRO A 403 -10.19 -0.43 23.02
C PRO A 403 -11.42 0.39 23.44
N LEU A 404 -12.61 -0.24 23.33
CA LEU A 404 -13.84 0.29 23.90
C LEU A 404 -13.77 0.16 25.43
N GLY A 405 -14.27 1.15 26.15
CA GLY A 405 -14.38 1.10 27.64
C GLY A 405 -15.42 0.10 28.15
N TYR A 406 -16.06 -0.68 27.26
CA TYR A 406 -17.10 -1.64 27.57
C TYR A 406 -16.98 -2.90 26.72
N ARG A 407 -17.60 -3.99 27.18
CA ARG A 407 -17.56 -5.29 26.49
C ARG A 407 -18.62 -5.39 25.40
N VAL A 408 -18.19 -5.73 24.17
CA VAL A 408 -19.06 -6.05 23.03
C VAL A 408 -18.90 -7.53 22.67
N LYS A 409 -20.01 -8.24 22.49
CA LYS A 409 -20.02 -9.66 22.13
C LYS A 409 -19.76 -9.84 20.62
N GLY A 410 -18.76 -10.63 20.30
CA GLY A 410 -18.38 -10.96 18.92
C GLY A 410 -17.38 -9.96 18.30
N LYS A 411 -16.34 -10.49 17.65
CA LYS A 411 -15.24 -9.70 17.05
C LYS A 411 -15.77 -8.69 16.03
N ARG A 412 -16.68 -9.11 15.14
CA ARG A 412 -17.24 -8.24 14.09
C ARG A 412 -18.01 -7.06 14.68
N ASN A 413 -18.85 -7.31 15.69
CA ASN A 413 -19.62 -6.26 16.36
C ASN A 413 -18.69 -5.30 17.11
N LYS A 414 -17.67 -5.83 17.82
CA LYS A 414 -16.66 -5.01 18.49
C LYS A 414 -15.96 -4.08 17.50
N ASN A 415 -15.52 -4.60 16.37
CA ASN A 415 -14.85 -3.82 15.34
C ASN A 415 -15.79 -2.73 14.75
N ALA A 416 -17.06 -3.05 14.52
CA ALA A 416 -18.06 -2.08 14.04
C ALA A 416 -18.24 -0.91 15.03
N GLU A 417 -18.30 -1.19 16.34
CA GLU A 417 -18.43 -0.15 17.37
C GLU A 417 -17.15 0.72 17.46
N ILE A 418 -15.95 0.13 17.33
CA ILE A 418 -14.71 0.88 17.27
C ILE A 418 -14.73 1.81 16.06
N SER A 419 -15.14 1.31 14.90
CA SER A 419 -15.20 2.10 13.67
C SER A 419 -16.22 3.24 13.76
N LYS A 420 -17.37 2.99 14.37
CA LYS A 420 -18.39 4.03 14.60
C LYS A 420 -17.82 5.15 15.48
N ARG A 421 -17.22 4.82 16.64
CA ARG A 421 -16.57 5.78 17.54
C ARG A 421 -15.52 6.60 16.81
N SER A 422 -14.67 5.93 16.03
CA SER A 422 -13.62 6.60 15.28
C SER A 422 -14.17 7.63 14.30
N LEU A 423 -15.19 7.27 13.50
CA LEU A 423 -15.80 8.18 12.53
C LEU A 423 -16.50 9.37 13.21
N GLU A 424 -17.13 9.17 14.36
CA GLU A 424 -17.70 10.26 15.17
C GLU A 424 -16.62 11.25 15.63
N ILE A 425 -15.43 10.76 16.02
CA ILE A 425 -14.28 11.58 16.36
C ILE A 425 -13.77 12.35 15.13
N ILE A 426 -13.60 11.67 13.97
CA ILE A 426 -13.17 12.34 12.74
C ILE A 426 -14.13 13.47 12.35
N GLU A 427 -15.45 13.24 12.44
CA GLU A 427 -16.43 14.31 12.16
C GLU A 427 -16.28 15.48 13.15
N SER A 428 -15.99 15.21 14.42
CA SER A 428 -15.73 16.29 15.39
C SER A 428 -14.45 17.08 15.09
N LEU A 429 -13.41 16.42 14.59
CA LEU A 429 -12.15 17.07 14.23
C LEU A 429 -12.30 18.00 13.02
N LYS A 430 -13.22 17.69 12.12
CA LYS A 430 -13.52 18.56 10.96
C LYS A 430 -14.06 19.94 11.36
N ALA A 431 -14.51 20.13 12.59
CA ALA A 431 -14.90 21.45 13.11
C ALA A 431 -13.69 22.39 13.36
N LYS A 432 -12.45 21.87 13.35
CA LYS A 432 -11.25 22.71 13.50
C LYS A 432 -11.02 23.62 12.28
N GLU A 433 -10.48 24.81 12.54
CA GLU A 433 -10.28 25.87 11.56
C GLU A 433 -9.51 25.42 10.32
N VAL A 434 -8.50 24.57 10.46
CA VAL A 434 -7.68 24.07 9.34
C VAL A 434 -8.48 23.28 8.29
N PHE A 435 -9.65 22.74 8.63
CA PHE A 435 -10.54 22.07 7.68
C PHE A 435 -11.49 23.01 6.94
N HIS A 436 -11.58 24.28 7.37
CA HIS A 436 -12.46 25.28 6.79
C HIS A 436 -11.70 26.35 5.97
N CYS A 437 -10.40 26.17 5.79
CA CYS A 437 -9.60 26.98 4.88
C CYS A 437 -9.90 26.57 3.43
N GLU A 438 -11.19 26.62 3.03
CA GLU A 438 -11.60 26.34 1.66
C GLU A 438 -11.51 27.61 0.82
N ASP A 439 -10.87 27.44 -0.32
CA ASP A 439 -11.03 28.19 -1.57
C ASP A 439 -11.52 29.64 -1.49
N ASN A 440 -10.59 30.54 -1.31
CA ASN A 440 -10.70 31.90 -1.87
C ASN A 440 -9.98 31.98 -3.23
N HIS A 441 -10.24 30.98 -4.14
CA HIS A 441 -9.74 31.07 -5.52
C HIS A 441 -10.79 30.60 -6.52
#